data_9f46a920093fd0d259a659610c25d09f
#
_entry.id   9f46a920093fd0d259a659610c25d09f
#
_cell.length_a   1.000
_cell.length_b   1.000
_cell.length_c   1.000
_cell.angle_alpha   90.00
_cell.angle_beta   90.00
_cell.angle_gamma   90.00
#
_symmetry.space_group_name_H-M   'P 1'
#
loop_
_entity.id
_entity.type
_entity.pdbx_description
1 polymer ?
#
loop_
_entity_poly.entity_id
_entity_poly.type
_entity_poly.pdbx_seq_one_letter_code
_entity_poly.pdbx_strand_id
1 'polypeptide(L)'
;ILKYVFHARFLEFRSTFVITGFVCMALIILISVYGILHVGTIKVTPYEVTVNKKVKDMDSLKIVLLADTHFGYSINCRHAQKMAEKINAQDPDIVCIAGDIFDNDYDAISDPEGVCNALKSIKSRYGVYACWGNHDLDEPILAGFTFGGKKKDQADPRMEQLLRDANIHLLTDEAELIDDKFYVVGRNDSSRTHKLGGQRLSPAQLTKDLDLDKPVIFIDHQPKQLQETADAGADLDLCGHTHDGQIFP
;
A
#
# COMPACT_ATOMS: atom_id res chain seq x y z
N ILE A 1 -30.00 -27.55 3.22
CA ILE A 1 -30.66 -26.75 2.15
C ILE A 1 -30.85 -27.64 0.91
N LEU A 2 -29.79 -28.15 0.25
CA LEU A 2 -29.89 -28.99 -0.97
C LEU A 2 -30.85 -30.19 -0.82
N LYS A 3 -30.81 -30.90 0.32
CA LYS A 3 -31.73 -32.03 0.61
C LYS A 3 -33.19 -31.59 0.64
N TYR A 4 -33.50 -30.44 1.25
CA TYR A 4 -34.86 -29.98 1.46
C TYR A 4 -35.43 -29.16 0.30
N VAL A 5 -34.59 -28.43 -0.42
CA VAL A 5 -35.00 -27.58 -1.55
C VAL A 5 -35.09 -28.37 -2.86
N PHE A 6 -34.16 -29.30 -3.10
CA PHE A 6 -34.07 -30.03 -4.37
C PHE A 6 -34.47 -31.51 -4.27
N HIS A 7 -34.96 -31.99 -3.12
CA HIS A 7 -35.31 -33.38 -2.87
C HIS A 7 -34.27 -34.40 -3.33
N ALA A 8 -32.99 -34.05 -3.13
CA ALA A 8 -31.86 -34.81 -3.65
C ALA A 8 -31.59 -36.07 -2.81
N ARG A 9 -32.25 -37.21 -3.19
CA ARG A 9 -32.17 -38.51 -2.48
C ARG A 9 -30.74 -39.08 -2.39
N PHE A 10 -29.83 -38.74 -3.34
CA PHE A 10 -28.43 -39.17 -3.28
C PHE A 10 -27.69 -38.67 -2.04
N LEU A 11 -28.18 -37.57 -1.40
CA LEU A 11 -27.62 -37.05 -0.14
C LEU A 11 -27.97 -37.91 1.09
N GLU A 12 -28.75 -38.96 0.94
CA GLU A 12 -29.13 -39.88 2.03
C GLU A 12 -28.07 -40.97 2.24
N PHE A 13 -27.21 -41.22 1.27
CA PHE A 13 -26.18 -42.24 1.37
C PHE A 13 -24.95 -41.72 2.15
N ARG A 14 -24.51 -42.49 3.15
CA ARG A 14 -23.28 -42.19 3.93
C ARG A 14 -22.05 -41.97 3.05
N SER A 15 -21.91 -42.75 1.97
CA SER A 15 -20.84 -42.61 0.99
C SER A 15 -20.83 -41.23 0.33
N THR A 16 -21.99 -40.65 0.02
CA THR A 16 -22.09 -39.32 -0.57
C THR A 16 -21.51 -38.24 0.37
N PHE A 17 -21.82 -38.30 1.67
CA PHE A 17 -21.24 -37.36 2.65
C PHE A 17 -19.73 -37.51 2.76
N VAL A 18 -19.25 -38.76 2.78
CA VAL A 18 -17.81 -39.03 2.86
C VAL A 18 -17.08 -38.52 1.61
N ILE A 19 -17.57 -38.84 0.43
CA ILE A 19 -16.99 -38.39 -0.85
C ILE A 19 -17.05 -36.87 -0.94
N THR A 20 -18.19 -36.24 -0.63
CA THR A 20 -18.33 -34.77 -0.64
C THR A 20 -17.33 -34.13 0.34
N GLY A 21 -17.16 -34.70 1.54
CA GLY A 21 -16.19 -34.24 2.53
C GLY A 21 -14.75 -34.26 2.00
N PHE A 22 -14.35 -35.36 1.36
CA PHE A 22 -13.02 -35.47 0.74
C PHE A 22 -12.83 -34.49 -0.42
N VAL A 23 -13.84 -34.31 -1.28
CA VAL A 23 -13.79 -33.34 -2.37
C VAL A 23 -13.65 -31.91 -1.83
N CYS A 24 -14.46 -31.53 -0.84
CA CYS A 24 -14.35 -30.21 -0.22
C CYS A 24 -12.96 -30.00 0.42
N MET A 25 -12.45 -30.99 1.12
CA MET A 25 -11.12 -30.91 1.73
C MET A 25 -10.01 -30.77 0.66
N ALA A 26 -10.09 -31.53 -0.42
CA ALA A 26 -9.15 -31.43 -1.53
C ALA A 26 -9.20 -30.05 -2.18
N LEU A 27 -10.40 -29.49 -2.40
CA LEU A 27 -10.56 -28.12 -2.93
C LEU A 27 -9.97 -27.07 -2.00
N ILE A 28 -10.22 -27.16 -0.69
CA ILE A 28 -9.63 -26.25 0.31
C ILE A 28 -8.12 -26.31 0.24
N ILE A 29 -7.53 -27.50 0.23
CA ILE A 29 -6.07 -27.67 0.15
C ILE A 29 -5.52 -27.07 -1.15
N LEU A 30 -6.15 -27.36 -2.29
CA LEU A 30 -5.71 -26.82 -3.59
C LEU A 30 -5.76 -25.29 -3.64
N ILE A 31 -6.87 -24.70 -3.17
CA ILE A 31 -7.02 -23.23 -3.10
C ILE A 31 -5.98 -22.62 -2.15
N SER A 32 -5.76 -23.25 -0.99
CA SER A 32 -4.77 -22.77 -0.02
C SER A 32 -3.34 -22.84 -0.59
N VAL A 33 -2.96 -23.95 -1.23
CA VAL A 33 -1.65 -24.09 -1.86
C VAL A 33 -1.48 -23.09 -2.99
N TYR A 34 -2.51 -22.93 -3.84
CA TYR A 34 -2.50 -21.92 -4.90
C TYR A 34 -2.29 -20.50 -4.32
N GLY A 35 -3.04 -20.13 -3.27
CA GLY A 35 -2.91 -18.82 -2.61
C GLY A 35 -1.48 -18.59 -2.06
N ILE A 36 -0.92 -19.58 -1.36
CA ILE A 36 0.45 -19.50 -0.81
C ILE A 36 1.49 -19.31 -1.93
N LEU A 37 1.35 -20.03 -3.03
CA LEU A 37 2.27 -19.90 -4.17
C LEU A 37 2.10 -18.56 -4.90
N HIS A 38 0.88 -18.06 -4.96
CA HIS A 38 0.54 -16.83 -5.69
C HIS A 38 0.98 -15.56 -4.96
N VAL A 39 0.91 -15.52 -3.62
CA VAL A 39 1.32 -14.37 -2.78
C VAL A 39 2.75 -13.88 -3.08
N GLY A 40 3.64 -14.80 -3.49
CA GLY A 40 5.01 -14.43 -3.85
C GLY A 40 5.19 -13.82 -5.24
N THR A 41 4.10 -13.62 -6.02
CA THR A 41 4.16 -13.15 -7.40
C THR A 41 3.91 -11.65 -7.47
N ILE A 42 4.96 -10.88 -7.77
CA ILE A 42 4.84 -9.43 -7.96
C ILE A 42 4.61 -9.15 -9.45
N LYS A 43 3.46 -8.54 -9.76
CA LYS A 43 3.08 -8.14 -11.12
C LYS A 43 3.34 -6.65 -11.29
N VAL A 44 3.91 -6.28 -12.44
CA VAL A 44 4.03 -4.88 -12.87
C VAL A 44 2.91 -4.59 -13.85
N THR A 45 2.14 -3.54 -13.59
CA THR A 45 1.06 -3.10 -14.47
C THR A 45 1.39 -1.69 -14.96
N PRO A 46 1.71 -1.50 -16.25
CA PRO A 46 2.03 -0.18 -16.79
C PRO A 46 0.76 0.62 -17.04
N TYR A 47 0.83 1.91 -16.72
CA TYR A 47 -0.15 2.92 -17.07
C TYR A 47 0.58 4.08 -17.75
N GLU A 48 -0.08 4.77 -18.65
CA GLU A 48 0.40 5.98 -19.29
C GLU A 48 -0.60 7.10 -19.03
N VAL A 49 -0.11 8.20 -18.48
CA VAL A 49 -0.92 9.38 -18.14
C VAL A 49 -0.28 10.60 -18.77
N THR A 50 -1.08 11.45 -19.39
CA THR A 50 -0.62 12.72 -19.98
C THR A 50 -0.98 13.87 -19.04
N VAL A 51 0.04 14.64 -18.64
CA VAL A 51 -0.11 15.88 -17.88
C VAL A 51 0.12 17.05 -18.80
N ASN A 52 -0.83 18.01 -18.84
CA ASN A 52 -0.81 19.17 -19.74
C ASN A 52 0.06 20.33 -19.20
N LYS A 53 1.21 20.00 -18.59
CA LYS A 53 2.19 20.98 -18.09
C LYS A 53 3.55 20.69 -18.72
N LYS A 54 4.25 21.74 -19.15
CA LYS A 54 5.59 21.60 -19.75
C LYS A 54 6.64 21.81 -18.67
N VAL A 55 7.56 20.88 -18.58
CA VAL A 55 8.71 20.97 -17.68
C VAL A 55 9.98 21.07 -18.52
N LYS A 56 10.84 22.03 -18.17
CA LYS A 56 12.12 22.21 -18.86
C LYS A 56 12.98 20.97 -18.73
N ASP A 57 13.53 20.50 -19.83
CA ASP A 57 14.45 19.36 -19.91
C ASP A 57 13.85 18.04 -19.33
N MET A 58 12.49 17.87 -19.45
CA MET A 58 11.82 16.66 -19.04
C MET A 58 10.57 16.44 -19.92
N ASP A 59 10.61 15.44 -20.80
CA ASP A 59 9.49 15.06 -21.68
C ASP A 59 8.59 13.98 -21.04
N SER A 60 9.14 13.20 -20.13
CA SER A 60 8.44 12.14 -19.41
C SER A 60 9.02 11.93 -18.02
N LEU A 61 8.21 11.38 -17.12
CA LEU A 61 8.60 10.96 -15.76
C LEU A 61 8.12 9.53 -15.52
N LYS A 62 9.04 8.61 -15.29
CA LYS A 62 8.73 7.23 -14.95
C LYS A 62 8.56 7.09 -13.45
N ILE A 63 7.31 6.92 -13.02
CA ILE A 63 6.94 6.73 -11.63
C ILE A 63 6.69 5.24 -11.38
N VAL A 64 7.28 4.68 -10.34
CA VAL A 64 6.85 3.40 -9.79
C VAL A 64 6.02 3.68 -8.55
N LEU A 65 4.75 3.28 -8.58
CA LEU A 65 3.86 3.30 -7.44
C LEU A 65 3.84 1.93 -6.78
N LEU A 66 3.98 1.90 -5.46
CA LEU A 66 3.65 0.76 -4.62
C LEU A 66 2.83 1.25 -3.42
N ALA A 67 1.98 0.36 -2.90
CA ALA A 67 1.16 0.58 -1.71
C ALA A 67 0.87 -0.76 -1.04
N ASP A 68 0.33 -0.72 0.17
CA ASP A 68 -0.24 -1.89 0.84
C ASP A 68 0.77 -3.06 0.93
N THR A 69 2.02 -2.74 1.27
CA THR A 69 3.08 -3.77 1.40
C THR A 69 2.95 -4.59 2.66
N HIS A 70 2.35 -4.05 3.72
CA HIS A 70 2.05 -4.73 4.97
C HIS A 70 3.20 -5.60 5.50
N PHE A 71 4.39 -5.02 5.63
CA PHE A 71 5.51 -5.73 6.26
C PHE A 71 5.16 -6.13 7.69
N GLY A 72 5.24 -7.42 7.99
CA GLY A 72 4.84 -7.99 9.27
C GLY A 72 5.01 -9.50 9.25
N TYR A 73 4.08 -10.25 9.85
CA TYR A 73 4.15 -11.70 9.95
C TYR A 73 4.18 -12.43 8.60
N SER A 74 3.39 -11.99 7.63
CA SER A 74 3.21 -12.68 6.35
C SER A 74 4.17 -12.18 5.26
N ILE A 75 4.44 -10.89 5.23
CA ILE A 75 5.30 -10.23 4.25
C ILE A 75 6.62 -9.87 4.93
N ASN A 76 7.68 -10.56 4.56
CA ASN A 76 8.98 -10.49 5.22
C ASN A 76 10.08 -9.92 4.32
N CYS A 77 11.32 -9.92 4.80
CA CYS A 77 12.51 -9.45 4.11
C CYS A 77 12.68 -10.04 2.69
N ARG A 78 12.36 -11.31 2.46
CA ARG A 78 12.46 -11.92 1.10
C ARG A 78 11.49 -11.29 0.11
N HIS A 79 10.29 -10.91 0.58
CA HIS A 79 9.32 -10.19 -0.25
C HIS A 79 9.81 -8.79 -0.56
N ALA A 80 10.38 -8.08 0.44
CA ALA A 80 10.98 -6.77 0.28
C ALA A 80 12.13 -6.80 -0.76
N GLN A 81 13.00 -7.82 -0.71
CA GLN A 81 14.09 -8.00 -1.67
C GLN A 81 13.57 -8.19 -3.10
N LYS A 82 12.62 -9.12 -3.30
CA LYS A 82 12.01 -9.35 -4.62
C LYS A 82 11.30 -8.10 -5.16
N MET A 83 10.66 -7.35 -4.27
CA MET A 83 10.00 -6.08 -4.62
C MET A 83 11.03 -5.05 -5.07
N ALA A 84 12.10 -4.85 -4.31
CA ALA A 84 13.17 -3.92 -4.65
C ALA A 84 13.86 -4.30 -6.00
N GLU A 85 14.12 -5.59 -6.24
CA GLU A 85 14.63 -6.08 -7.52
C GLU A 85 13.68 -5.77 -8.68
N LYS A 86 12.36 -5.97 -8.47
CA LYS A 86 11.33 -5.69 -9.47
C LYS A 86 11.24 -4.20 -9.78
N ILE A 87 11.30 -3.34 -8.75
CA ILE A 87 11.31 -1.88 -8.88
C ILE A 87 12.54 -1.44 -9.66
N ASN A 88 13.73 -1.91 -9.26
CA ASN A 88 14.98 -1.56 -9.92
C ASN A 88 15.03 -1.99 -11.39
N ALA A 89 14.40 -3.13 -11.72
CA ALA A 89 14.27 -3.59 -13.10
C ALA A 89 13.39 -2.67 -13.98
N GLN A 90 12.58 -1.80 -13.37
CA GLN A 90 11.82 -0.79 -14.10
C GLN A 90 12.64 0.47 -14.42
N ASP A 91 13.79 0.67 -13.78
CA ASP A 91 14.62 1.88 -13.91
C ASP A 91 13.77 3.17 -13.72
N PRO A 92 13.18 3.37 -12.54
CA PRO A 92 12.29 4.49 -12.28
C PRO A 92 13.03 5.82 -12.11
N ASP A 93 12.40 6.93 -12.54
CA ASP A 93 12.86 8.26 -12.16
C ASP A 93 12.55 8.55 -10.69
N ILE A 94 11.38 8.14 -10.22
CA ILE A 94 10.93 8.32 -8.83
C ILE A 94 10.12 7.11 -8.38
N VAL A 95 10.18 6.82 -7.09
CA VAL A 95 9.35 5.77 -6.47
C VAL A 95 8.44 6.41 -5.43
N CYS A 96 7.14 6.10 -5.50
CA CYS A 96 6.13 6.59 -4.59
C CYS A 96 5.49 5.42 -3.83
N ILE A 97 5.43 5.52 -2.49
CA ILE A 97 4.83 4.52 -1.60
C ILE A 97 3.58 5.12 -0.98
N ALA A 98 2.41 4.67 -1.41
CA ALA A 98 1.14 5.22 -0.98
C ALA A 98 0.57 4.49 0.25
N GLY A 99 1.34 4.46 1.34
CA GLY A 99 0.90 4.01 2.66
C GLY A 99 0.71 2.50 2.83
N ASP A 100 0.29 2.12 4.03
CA ASP A 100 0.17 0.74 4.53
C ASP A 100 1.46 -0.06 4.29
N ILE A 101 2.57 0.54 4.71
CA ILE A 101 3.91 -0.03 4.58
C ILE A 101 4.07 -1.16 5.60
N PHE A 102 3.56 -0.96 6.81
CA PHE A 102 3.62 -1.90 7.92
C PHE A 102 2.23 -2.47 8.23
N ASP A 103 2.21 -3.64 8.86
CA ASP A 103 0.98 -4.33 9.26
C ASP A 103 0.72 -4.17 10.76
N ASN A 104 0.41 -2.94 11.20
CA ASN A 104 -0.01 -2.53 12.55
C ASN A 104 0.95 -2.85 13.70
N ASP A 105 1.96 -3.68 13.52
CA ASP A 105 2.85 -4.14 14.59
C ASP A 105 4.29 -4.24 14.10
N TYR A 106 5.15 -3.34 14.59
CA TYR A 106 6.57 -3.37 14.24
C TYR A 106 7.26 -4.67 14.69
N ASP A 107 6.87 -5.21 15.86
CA ASP A 107 7.46 -6.43 16.41
C ASP A 107 7.04 -7.69 15.63
N ALA A 108 6.03 -7.57 14.75
CA ALA A 108 5.66 -8.61 13.78
C ALA A 108 6.69 -8.80 12.66
N ILE A 109 7.56 -7.81 12.42
CA ILE A 109 8.59 -7.88 11.39
C ILE A 109 9.73 -8.76 11.89
N SER A 110 9.85 -9.98 11.35
CA SER A 110 10.83 -10.96 11.80
C SER A 110 12.30 -10.54 11.55
N ASP A 111 12.56 -9.68 10.57
CA ASP A 111 13.87 -9.18 10.19
C ASP A 111 13.77 -7.71 9.71
N PRO A 112 13.63 -6.75 10.65
CA PRO A 112 13.51 -5.33 10.32
C PRO A 112 14.75 -4.78 9.60
N GLU A 113 15.95 -5.24 9.96
CA GLU A 113 17.19 -4.84 9.32
C GLU A 113 17.24 -5.30 7.85
N GLY A 114 16.84 -6.54 7.59
CA GLY A 114 16.76 -7.05 6.23
C GLY A 114 15.71 -6.33 5.39
N VAL A 115 14.56 -5.97 5.95
CA VAL A 115 13.54 -5.13 5.28
C VAL A 115 14.12 -3.75 4.98
N CYS A 116 14.76 -3.10 5.95
CA CYS A 116 15.41 -1.81 5.78
C CYS A 116 16.46 -1.85 4.64
N ASN A 117 17.33 -2.85 4.65
CA ASN A 117 18.38 -3.01 3.62
C ASN A 117 17.78 -3.26 2.23
N ALA A 118 16.69 -4.03 2.14
CA ALA A 118 15.98 -4.25 0.88
C ALA A 118 15.38 -2.94 0.36
N LEU A 119 14.67 -2.19 1.19
CA LEU A 119 14.11 -0.88 0.82
C LEU A 119 15.20 0.12 0.42
N LYS A 120 16.31 0.15 1.17
CA LYS A 120 17.49 1.00 0.86
C LYS A 120 18.14 0.66 -0.48
N SER A 121 17.97 -0.58 -0.97
CA SER A 121 18.51 -1.02 -2.26
C SER A 121 17.71 -0.52 -3.47
N ILE A 122 16.55 0.10 -3.25
CA ILE A 122 15.73 0.70 -4.31
C ILE A 122 16.49 1.88 -4.92
N LYS A 123 16.58 1.89 -6.24
CA LYS A 123 17.27 2.91 -7.02
C LYS A 123 16.27 3.76 -7.79
N SER A 124 16.45 5.06 -7.74
CA SER A 124 15.67 6.01 -8.52
C SER A 124 16.46 7.31 -8.67
N ARG A 125 16.18 8.07 -9.71
CA ARG A 125 16.87 9.32 -10.00
C ARG A 125 16.54 10.41 -8.96
N TYR A 126 15.26 10.49 -8.59
CA TYR A 126 14.73 11.55 -7.74
C TYR A 126 14.42 11.10 -6.32
N GLY A 127 14.71 9.84 -5.97
CA GLY A 127 14.48 9.32 -4.63
C GLY A 127 13.21 8.49 -4.48
N VAL A 128 12.96 8.07 -3.23
CA VAL A 128 11.81 7.28 -2.81
C VAL A 128 11.01 8.11 -1.82
N TYR A 129 9.74 8.32 -2.10
CA TYR A 129 8.81 9.12 -1.30
C TYR A 129 7.68 8.27 -0.79
N ALA A 130 7.24 8.52 0.44
CA ALA A 130 6.16 7.76 1.07
C ALA A 130 5.20 8.68 1.82
N CYS A 131 3.96 8.25 1.96
CA CYS A 131 3.03 8.74 2.97
C CYS A 131 2.61 7.60 3.91
N TRP A 132 2.00 7.94 5.03
CA TRP A 132 1.41 6.95 5.91
C TRP A 132 0.05 6.44 5.41
N GLY A 133 -0.24 5.15 5.66
CA GLY A 133 -1.56 4.55 5.53
C GLY A 133 -2.24 4.33 6.88
N ASN A 134 -3.42 3.72 6.86
CA ASN A 134 -4.21 3.51 8.08
C ASN A 134 -3.72 2.34 8.94
N HIS A 135 -2.91 1.43 8.39
CA HIS A 135 -2.26 0.35 9.13
C HIS A 135 -0.85 0.70 9.65
N ASP A 136 -0.31 1.85 9.29
CA ASP A 136 0.99 2.31 9.80
C ASP A 136 0.87 2.87 11.23
N LEU A 137 0.30 2.07 12.14
CA LEU A 137 0.04 2.35 13.55
C LEU A 137 0.34 1.10 14.38
N ASP A 138 0.68 1.29 15.65
CA ASP A 138 0.74 0.18 16.63
C ASP A 138 -0.68 -0.10 17.17
N GLU A 139 -1.36 -1.06 16.54
CA GLU A 139 -2.69 -1.53 16.93
C GLU A 139 -2.67 -3.04 17.23
N PRO A 140 -3.32 -3.51 18.30
CA PRO A 140 -3.44 -4.94 18.54
C PRO A 140 -4.36 -5.60 17.51
N ILE A 141 -3.81 -6.54 16.75
CA ILE A 141 -4.54 -7.34 15.76
C ILE A 141 -4.77 -8.75 16.32
N LEU A 142 -5.98 -9.27 16.19
CA LEU A 142 -6.29 -10.66 16.42
C LEU A 142 -7.05 -11.25 15.23
N ALA A 143 -6.47 -12.27 14.60
CA ALA A 143 -7.06 -12.96 13.44
C ALA A 143 -7.44 -12.03 12.25
N GLY A 144 -6.64 -10.97 11.99
CA GLY A 144 -6.87 -10.00 10.92
C GLY A 144 -7.91 -8.91 11.25
N PHE A 145 -8.40 -8.87 12.49
CA PHE A 145 -9.32 -7.83 12.96
C PHE A 145 -8.65 -6.98 14.03
N THR A 146 -8.78 -5.66 13.95
CA THR A 146 -8.38 -4.75 15.01
C THR A 146 -9.41 -4.81 16.13
N PHE A 147 -8.97 -5.20 17.32
CA PHE A 147 -9.80 -5.11 18.51
C PHE A 147 -9.40 -3.84 19.27
N GLY A 148 -10.29 -2.86 19.26
CA GLY A 148 -10.12 -1.65 20.07
C GLY A 148 -9.80 -2.02 21.52
N GLY A 149 -8.52 -2.03 21.85
CA GLY A 149 -8.00 -2.35 23.18
C GLY A 149 -7.94 -1.11 24.07
N LYS A 150 -7.71 -1.31 25.35
CA LYS A 150 -7.48 -0.22 26.32
C LYS A 150 -6.18 0.56 26.10
N LYS A 151 -5.30 0.12 25.19
CA LYS A 151 -4.14 0.89 24.71
C LYS A 151 -4.63 1.84 23.63
N LYS A 152 -4.31 3.11 23.77
CA LYS A 152 -4.49 4.10 22.67
C LYS A 152 -3.60 3.66 21.51
N ASP A 153 -4.16 3.72 20.31
CA ASP A 153 -3.40 3.61 19.08
C ASP A 153 -2.22 4.59 19.15
N GLN A 154 -1.04 4.12 18.84
CA GLN A 154 0.19 4.90 18.94
C GLN A 154 0.98 4.78 17.65
N ALA A 155 1.67 5.85 17.28
CA ALA A 155 2.71 5.77 16.27
C ALA A 155 3.94 5.08 16.87
N ASP A 156 4.43 4.03 16.24
CA ASP A 156 5.69 3.41 16.62
C ASP A 156 6.85 4.17 15.97
N PRO A 157 7.72 4.85 16.74
CA PRO A 157 8.84 5.63 16.16
C PRO A 157 9.85 4.75 15.40
N ARG A 158 9.87 3.45 15.64
CA ARG A 158 10.74 2.51 14.93
C ARG A 158 10.34 2.36 13.47
N MET A 159 9.03 2.49 13.13
CA MET A 159 8.54 2.48 11.75
C MET A 159 9.13 3.66 10.97
N GLU A 160 9.05 4.86 11.52
CA GLU A 160 9.63 6.05 10.90
C GLU A 160 11.16 5.98 10.82
N GLN A 161 11.81 5.46 11.86
CA GLN A 161 13.27 5.28 11.87
C GLN A 161 13.72 4.31 10.77
N LEU A 162 12.99 3.20 10.55
CA LEU A 162 13.28 2.25 9.49
C LEU A 162 13.21 2.91 8.11
N LEU A 163 12.19 3.75 7.86
CA LEU A 163 12.06 4.47 6.59
C LEU A 163 13.21 5.47 6.38
N ARG A 164 13.59 6.20 7.43
CA ARG A 164 14.76 7.11 7.38
C ARG A 164 16.05 6.35 7.07
N ASP A 165 16.29 5.23 7.75
CA ASP A 165 17.49 4.41 7.56
C ASP A 165 17.51 3.76 6.16
N ALA A 166 16.35 3.55 5.56
CA ALA A 166 16.19 3.10 4.18
C ALA A 166 16.30 4.22 3.14
N ASN A 167 16.58 5.47 3.53
CA ASN A 167 16.61 6.67 2.67
C ASN A 167 15.27 6.93 1.96
N ILE A 168 14.15 6.68 2.64
CA ILE A 168 12.81 6.99 2.16
C ILE A 168 12.37 8.33 2.76
N HIS A 169 11.96 9.27 1.90
CA HIS A 169 11.41 10.56 2.28
C HIS A 169 9.95 10.38 2.67
N LEU A 170 9.69 10.37 3.97
CA LEU A 170 8.33 10.29 4.48
C LEU A 170 7.71 11.69 4.54
N LEU A 171 6.67 11.92 3.76
CA LEU A 171 5.94 13.17 3.71
C LEU A 171 4.66 13.07 4.56
N THR A 172 4.53 13.99 5.53
CA THR A 172 3.45 13.99 6.53
C THR A 172 2.67 15.30 6.48
N ASP A 173 1.76 15.44 5.51
CA ASP A 173 1.12 16.70 5.13
C ASP A 173 2.15 17.75 4.66
N GLU A 174 3.03 17.35 3.78
CA GLU A 174 4.14 18.14 3.28
C GLU A 174 4.24 18.06 1.76
N ALA A 175 4.81 19.10 1.16
CA ALA A 175 5.12 19.18 -0.26
C ALA A 175 6.63 19.42 -0.44
N GLU A 176 7.24 18.67 -1.35
CA GLU A 176 8.65 18.82 -1.73
C GLU A 176 8.78 19.14 -3.22
N LEU A 177 9.57 20.17 -3.56
CA LEU A 177 9.90 20.54 -4.93
C LEU A 177 11.13 19.74 -5.38
N ILE A 178 10.97 18.93 -6.41
CA ILE A 178 11.99 18.03 -6.91
C ILE A 178 12.72 18.65 -8.10
N ASP A 179 14.01 18.88 -7.96
CA ASP A 179 14.93 19.36 -9.02
C ASP A 179 14.38 20.61 -9.75
N ASP A 180 13.65 21.47 -9.03
CA ASP A 180 12.93 22.64 -9.57
C ASP A 180 11.93 22.32 -10.72
N LYS A 181 11.48 21.07 -10.82
CA LYS A 181 10.69 20.56 -11.95
C LYS A 181 9.25 20.23 -11.62
N PHE A 182 9.00 19.54 -10.52
CA PHE A 182 7.67 19.10 -10.11
C PHE A 182 7.59 18.96 -8.59
N TYR A 183 6.38 18.95 -8.07
CA TYR A 183 6.12 18.72 -6.65
C TYR A 183 5.69 17.29 -6.38
N VAL A 184 6.15 16.74 -5.26
CA VAL A 184 5.58 15.56 -4.60
C VAL A 184 4.94 16.02 -3.32
N VAL A 185 3.66 15.71 -3.13
CA VAL A 185 2.87 16.08 -1.96
C VAL A 185 2.44 14.80 -1.24
N GLY A 186 2.98 14.56 -0.07
CA GLY A 186 2.56 13.43 0.77
C GLY A 186 1.50 13.84 1.76
N ARG A 187 0.39 13.12 1.76
CA ARG A 187 -0.76 13.44 2.59
C ARG A 187 -0.93 12.40 3.70
N ASN A 188 -1.13 12.84 4.92
CA ASN A 188 -1.43 11.95 6.03
C ASN A 188 -2.73 11.18 5.81
N ASP A 189 -2.78 9.90 6.18
CA ASP A 189 -4.03 9.16 6.16
C ASP A 189 -5.02 9.71 7.19
N SER A 190 -6.28 9.90 6.77
CA SER A 190 -7.30 10.52 7.59
C SER A 190 -7.69 9.66 8.81
N SER A 191 -7.73 8.35 8.64
CA SER A 191 -8.11 7.42 9.71
C SER A 191 -6.99 7.32 10.74
N ARG A 192 -5.74 7.20 10.28
CA ARG A 192 -4.54 7.21 11.13
C ARG A 192 -4.45 8.49 11.94
N THR A 193 -4.55 9.63 11.27
CA THR A 193 -4.44 10.94 11.93
C THR A 193 -5.53 11.15 12.99
N HIS A 194 -6.77 10.71 12.68
CA HIS A 194 -7.88 10.77 13.65
C HIS A 194 -7.62 9.88 14.87
N LYS A 195 -7.12 8.65 14.69
CA LYS A 195 -6.77 7.74 15.78
C LYS A 195 -5.68 8.32 16.70
N LEU A 196 -4.71 9.04 16.10
CA LEU A 196 -3.66 9.75 16.85
C LEU A 196 -4.13 11.06 17.50
N GLY A 197 -5.40 11.45 17.32
CA GLY A 197 -5.97 12.66 17.90
C GLY A 197 -5.60 13.96 17.16
N GLY A 198 -5.13 13.84 15.91
CA GLY A 198 -4.78 14.95 15.03
C GLY A 198 -5.83 15.23 13.95
N GLN A 199 -5.47 16.14 13.06
CA GLN A 199 -6.21 16.45 11.83
C GLN A 199 -5.21 16.59 10.68
N ARG A 200 -5.56 16.04 9.51
CA ARG A 200 -4.74 16.22 8.31
C ARG A 200 -5.05 17.52 7.60
N LEU A 201 -4.09 18.05 6.87
CA LEU A 201 -4.30 19.22 6.04
C LEU A 201 -5.22 18.90 4.84
N SER A 202 -5.99 19.90 4.42
CA SER A 202 -6.75 19.79 3.18
C SER A 202 -5.83 19.91 1.96
N PRO A 203 -6.21 19.39 0.79
CA PRO A 203 -5.42 19.55 -0.44
C PRO A 203 -5.11 21.01 -0.73
N ALA A 204 -6.09 21.91 -0.59
CA ALA A 204 -5.91 23.34 -0.81
C ALA A 204 -4.91 24.00 0.18
N GLN A 205 -4.80 23.49 1.40
CA GLN A 205 -3.78 23.98 2.35
C GLN A 205 -2.38 23.52 1.96
N LEU A 206 -2.26 22.30 1.38
CA LEU A 206 -0.98 21.74 0.94
C LEU A 206 -0.45 22.42 -0.32
N THR A 207 -1.33 22.89 -1.19
CA THR A 207 -0.94 23.50 -2.47
C THR A 207 -0.91 25.03 -2.47
N LYS A 208 -1.36 25.68 -1.40
CA LYS A 208 -1.55 27.14 -1.35
C LYS A 208 -0.32 27.99 -1.72
N ASP A 209 0.87 27.49 -1.42
CA ASP A 209 2.13 28.20 -1.63
C ASP A 209 2.96 27.57 -2.78
N LEU A 210 2.39 26.61 -3.54
CA LEU A 210 3.07 25.95 -4.64
C LEU A 210 2.90 26.74 -5.95
N ASP A 211 3.91 26.62 -6.79
CA ASP A 211 3.86 27.06 -8.19
C ASP A 211 3.10 26.02 -9.03
N LEU A 212 1.80 26.26 -9.23
CA LEU A 212 0.91 25.35 -9.96
C LEU A 212 1.14 25.31 -11.47
N ASP A 213 2.08 26.07 -12.02
CA ASP A 213 2.56 25.87 -13.40
C ASP A 213 3.44 24.61 -13.51
N LYS A 214 4.00 24.14 -12.38
CA LYS A 214 4.72 22.87 -12.30
C LYS A 214 3.76 21.71 -12.02
N PRO A 215 4.05 20.48 -12.49
CA PRO A 215 3.29 19.29 -12.13
C PRO A 215 3.27 19.05 -10.64
N VAL A 216 2.11 18.67 -10.12
CA VAL A 216 1.88 18.33 -8.71
C VAL A 216 1.38 16.90 -8.59
N ILE A 217 2.19 16.05 -7.94
CA ILE A 217 1.91 14.63 -7.75
C ILE A 217 1.58 14.43 -6.28
N PHE A 218 0.35 14.03 -5.99
CA PHE A 218 -0.06 13.63 -4.65
C PHE A 218 0.23 12.15 -4.40
N ILE A 219 0.60 11.84 -3.17
CA ILE A 219 0.65 10.49 -2.61
C ILE A 219 -0.31 10.50 -1.43
N ASP A 220 -1.50 9.92 -1.60
CA ASP A 220 -2.51 9.75 -0.55
C ASP A 220 -2.86 8.26 -0.45
N HIS A 221 -2.91 7.70 0.74
CA HIS A 221 -3.17 6.27 0.88
C HIS A 221 -4.59 5.91 0.43
N GLN A 222 -5.60 6.60 0.94
CA GLN A 222 -7.00 6.31 0.61
C GLN A 222 -7.49 7.22 -0.53
N PRO A 223 -8.14 6.66 -1.58
CA PRO A 223 -8.69 7.44 -2.70
C PRO A 223 -9.95 8.20 -2.26
N LYS A 224 -9.77 9.13 -1.34
CA LYS A 224 -10.82 9.99 -0.78
C LYS A 224 -10.58 11.45 -1.16
N GLN A 225 -11.66 12.20 -1.30
CA GLN A 225 -11.59 13.63 -1.62
C GLN A 225 -10.88 13.90 -2.97
N LEU A 226 -11.02 13.00 -3.94
CA LEU A 226 -10.35 13.11 -5.25
C LEU A 226 -10.70 14.41 -5.97
N GLN A 227 -11.96 14.90 -5.83
CA GLN A 227 -12.37 16.16 -6.45
C GLN A 227 -11.68 17.34 -5.77
N GLU A 228 -11.61 17.38 -4.44
CA GLU A 228 -10.90 18.44 -3.71
C GLU A 228 -9.41 18.45 -4.03
N THR A 229 -8.81 17.26 -4.22
CA THR A 229 -7.40 17.12 -4.60
C THR A 229 -7.18 17.68 -6.02
N ALA A 230 -8.06 17.36 -6.96
CA ALA A 230 -8.02 17.89 -8.32
C ALA A 230 -8.25 19.41 -8.34
N ASP A 231 -9.24 19.91 -7.59
CA ASP A 231 -9.55 21.35 -7.51
C ASP A 231 -8.41 22.15 -6.85
N ALA A 232 -7.60 21.50 -6.02
CA ALA A 232 -6.40 22.07 -5.42
C ALA A 232 -5.19 22.14 -6.38
N GLY A 233 -5.32 21.62 -7.60
CA GLY A 233 -4.30 21.70 -8.65
C GLY A 233 -3.40 20.47 -8.76
N ALA A 234 -3.78 19.32 -8.18
CA ALA A 234 -3.10 18.07 -8.41
C ALA A 234 -3.24 17.62 -9.87
N ASP A 235 -2.14 17.21 -10.49
CA ASP A 235 -2.11 16.62 -11.83
C ASP A 235 -2.20 15.10 -11.79
N LEU A 236 -1.76 14.50 -10.70
CA LEU A 236 -1.80 13.06 -10.46
C LEU A 236 -1.99 12.79 -8.98
N ASP A 237 -2.88 11.85 -8.65
CA ASP A 237 -3.08 11.35 -7.28
C ASP A 237 -2.79 9.84 -7.25
N LEU A 238 -1.80 9.45 -6.47
CA LEU A 238 -1.30 8.07 -6.35
C LEU A 238 -1.83 7.46 -5.05
N CYS A 239 -2.72 6.48 -5.18
CA CYS A 239 -3.42 5.89 -4.04
C CYS A 239 -3.21 4.37 -3.95
N GLY A 240 -3.44 3.83 -2.74
CA GLY A 240 -3.49 2.41 -2.40
C GLY A 240 -4.84 2.02 -1.79
N HIS A 241 -4.81 1.28 -0.65
CA HIS A 241 -5.93 0.96 0.25
C HIS A 241 -6.96 -0.04 -0.26
N THR A 242 -7.29 -0.02 -1.54
CA THR A 242 -8.42 -0.83 -2.08
C THR A 242 -8.03 -2.28 -2.36
N HIS A 243 -6.74 -2.59 -2.42
CA HIS A 243 -6.18 -3.91 -2.73
C HIS A 243 -6.76 -4.53 -4.02
N ASP A 244 -7.21 -3.70 -4.97
CA ASP A 244 -7.87 -4.12 -6.21
C ASP A 244 -9.04 -5.10 -5.97
N GLY A 245 -9.81 -4.87 -4.87
CA GLY A 245 -10.93 -5.72 -4.46
C GLY A 245 -10.54 -6.98 -3.68
N GLN A 246 -9.25 -7.27 -3.49
CA GLN A 246 -8.59 -8.29 -2.66
C GLN A 246 -9.09 -9.75 -2.82
N ILE A 247 -10.39 -10.02 -2.82
CA ILE A 247 -10.96 -11.36 -2.89
C ILE A 247 -11.73 -11.57 -4.19
N PHE A 248 -12.29 -10.53 -4.76
CA PHE A 248 -13.10 -10.60 -5.97
C PHE A 248 -12.93 -9.34 -6.81
N PRO A 249 -12.57 -9.48 -8.09
CA PRO A 249 -12.64 -8.37 -9.02
C PRO A 249 -14.06 -7.95 -9.31
#